data_2c772c53f99bee49d6e427b148d42bd6
#
_entry.id   2c772c53f99bee49d6e427b148d42bd6
#
_cell.length_a   1.000
_cell.length_b   1.000
_cell.length_c   1.000
_cell.angle_alpha   90.00
_cell.angle_beta   90.00
_cell.angle_gamma   90.00
#
_symmetry.space_group_name_H-M   'P 1'
#
loop_
_entity.id
_entity.type
_entity.pdbx_description
1 polymer ?
#
loop_
_entity_poly.entity_id
_entity_poly.type
_entity_poly.pdbx_seq_one_letter_code
_entity_poly.pdbx_strand_id
1 'polypeptide(L)'
;DYYASRGLGDVYKRQMYIIAGLGNPGAQYAGTRHNVGFACIDELADQYNISVDTSKHKGLIGKGVIEGQKVILVKPMTYMNNSGECIREVMDYYKADIDDLIVIFDDISLEPGRLRLRPKGSAGGHNGIKSIIAHLGSDQFKRVKFGVGDKPKGWDLADWVLGRFPEELYPALREGTKRACEAVECIMTEGIESGMNKFNG
;
A
#
# COMPACT_ATOMS: atom_id res chain seq x y z
N ASP A 1 1.11 5.81 38.36
CA ASP A 1 2.20 6.40 37.64
C ASP A 1 3.04 5.43 36.81
N TYR A 2 3.38 4.30 37.42
CA TYR A 2 4.10 3.23 36.75
C TYR A 2 3.31 2.72 35.50
N TYR A 3 2.00 2.57 35.62
CA TYR A 3 1.16 2.12 34.52
C TYR A 3 0.99 3.17 33.44
N ALA A 4 0.92 4.44 33.81
CA ALA A 4 0.81 5.54 32.87
C ALA A 4 2.09 5.70 32.05
N SER A 5 3.25 5.63 32.69
CA SER A 5 4.53 5.73 31.99
C SER A 5 4.81 4.53 31.09
N ARG A 6 4.37 3.34 31.51
CA ARG A 6 4.50 2.12 30.71
C ARG A 6 3.56 2.15 29.50
N GLY A 7 2.33 2.62 29.70
CA GLY A 7 1.37 2.80 28.61
C GLY A 7 1.86 3.80 27.57
N LEU A 8 2.39 4.93 28.02
CA LEU A 8 2.96 5.95 27.14
C LEU A 8 4.19 5.41 26.39
N GLY A 9 5.07 4.71 27.08
CA GLY A 9 6.25 4.10 26.45
C GLY A 9 5.87 3.07 25.39
N ASP A 10 4.88 2.23 25.66
CA ASP A 10 4.37 1.24 24.72
C ASP A 10 3.68 1.91 23.52
N VAL A 11 2.90 2.97 23.74
CA VAL A 11 2.26 3.74 22.67
C VAL A 11 3.33 4.35 21.76
N TYR A 12 4.35 5.00 22.31
CA TYR A 12 5.44 5.58 21.51
C TYR A 12 6.23 4.52 20.75
N LYS A 13 6.47 3.35 21.33
CA LYS A 13 7.20 2.26 20.68
C LYS A 13 6.40 1.58 19.57
N ARG A 14 5.07 1.59 19.67
CA ARG A 14 4.16 0.91 18.75
C ARG A 14 3.73 1.77 17.57
N GLN A 15 3.94 3.08 17.62
CA GLN A 15 3.55 3.97 16.53
C GLN A 15 4.59 3.98 15.41
N MET A 16 4.65 2.87 14.70
CA MET A 16 5.40 2.75 13.48
C MET A 16 4.46 2.18 12.42
N TYR A 17 4.16 2.97 11.41
CA TYR A 17 3.33 2.51 10.31
C TYR A 17 4.15 1.73 9.30
N ILE A 18 3.60 0.65 8.82
CA ILE A 18 4.13 -0.09 7.68
C ILE A 18 3.26 0.25 6.48
N ILE A 19 3.83 0.89 5.48
CA ILE A 19 3.12 1.31 4.28
C ILE A 19 3.70 0.54 3.11
N ALA A 20 2.93 -0.40 2.57
CA ALA A 20 3.35 -1.27 1.48
C ALA A 20 2.59 -0.94 0.21
N GLY A 21 3.32 -0.79 -0.88
CA GLY A 21 2.74 -0.71 -2.22
C GLY A 21 3.06 -1.97 -3.00
N LEU A 22 2.05 -2.60 -3.57
CA LEU A 22 2.22 -3.86 -4.28
C LEU A 22 2.56 -3.67 -5.76
N GLY A 23 3.32 -4.60 -6.30
CA GLY A 23 3.74 -4.62 -7.69
C GLY A 23 4.64 -5.81 -7.98
N ASN A 24 5.09 -5.89 -9.21
CA ASN A 24 6.06 -6.88 -9.66
C ASN A 24 7.41 -6.21 -9.91
N PRO A 25 8.53 -6.84 -9.50
CA PRO A 25 9.85 -6.28 -9.75
C PRO A 25 10.24 -6.42 -11.23
N GLY A 26 11.05 -5.47 -11.68
CA GLY A 26 11.62 -5.47 -13.02
C GLY A 26 11.07 -4.37 -13.91
N ALA A 27 11.93 -3.90 -14.82
CA ALA A 27 11.60 -2.79 -15.72
C ALA A 27 10.41 -3.11 -16.65
N GLN A 28 10.20 -4.38 -17.00
CA GLN A 28 9.10 -4.81 -17.84
C GLN A 28 7.72 -4.59 -17.21
N TYR A 29 7.65 -4.51 -15.88
CA TYR A 29 6.38 -4.29 -15.16
C TYR A 29 6.18 -2.84 -14.73
N ALA A 30 7.20 -2.00 -14.83
CA ALA A 30 7.09 -0.59 -14.48
C ALA A 30 6.02 0.09 -15.36
N GLY A 31 5.15 0.87 -14.74
CA GLY A 31 4.07 1.57 -15.46
C GLY A 31 2.89 0.70 -15.82
N THR A 32 2.85 -0.56 -15.41
CA THR A 32 1.68 -1.41 -15.61
C THR A 32 0.61 -1.14 -14.55
N ARG A 33 -0.62 -1.57 -14.84
CA ARG A 33 -1.75 -1.42 -13.91
C ARG A 33 -1.48 -2.07 -12.56
N HIS A 34 -0.86 -3.25 -12.57
CA HIS A 34 -0.56 -4.00 -11.36
C HIS A 34 0.51 -3.32 -10.48
N ASN A 35 1.25 -2.36 -11.02
CA ASN A 35 2.34 -1.68 -10.31
C ASN A 35 1.98 -0.29 -9.76
N VAL A 36 0.71 0.09 -9.75
CA VAL A 36 0.30 1.39 -9.19
C VAL A 36 0.67 1.53 -7.71
N GLY A 37 0.70 0.43 -6.96
CA GLY A 37 1.17 0.44 -5.57
C GLY A 37 2.62 0.86 -5.45
N PHE A 38 3.49 0.34 -6.32
CA PHE A 38 4.90 0.76 -6.38
C PHE A 38 5.01 2.26 -6.70
N ALA A 39 4.22 2.74 -7.65
CA ALA A 39 4.22 4.15 -8.02
C ALA A 39 3.81 5.05 -6.85
N CYS A 40 2.85 4.64 -6.04
CA CYS A 40 2.44 5.39 -4.86
C CYS A 40 3.54 5.43 -3.80
N ILE A 41 4.25 4.32 -3.58
CA ILE A 41 5.40 4.31 -2.66
C ILE A 41 6.51 5.24 -3.16
N ASP A 42 6.80 5.22 -4.46
CA ASP A 42 7.80 6.10 -5.03
C ASP A 42 7.43 7.58 -4.84
N GLU A 43 6.16 7.93 -5.00
CA GLU A 43 5.68 9.30 -4.76
C GLU A 43 5.79 9.70 -3.28
N LEU A 44 5.40 8.83 -2.35
CA LEU A 44 5.59 9.07 -0.92
C LEU A 44 7.07 9.27 -0.58
N ALA A 45 7.93 8.43 -1.12
CA ALA A 45 9.36 8.48 -0.92
C ALA A 45 9.93 9.83 -1.41
N ASP A 46 9.50 10.28 -2.56
CA ASP A 46 9.92 11.55 -3.13
C ASP A 46 9.44 12.74 -2.29
N GLN A 47 8.17 12.77 -1.91
CA GLN A 47 7.60 13.85 -1.12
C GLN A 47 8.25 14.00 0.25
N TYR A 48 8.61 12.91 0.90
CA TYR A 48 9.16 12.92 2.26
C TYR A 48 10.65 12.64 2.31
N ASN A 49 11.29 12.61 1.17
CA ASN A 49 12.74 12.42 1.06
C ASN A 49 13.21 11.14 1.75
N ILE A 50 12.49 10.04 1.52
CA ILE A 50 12.79 8.72 2.04
C ILE A 50 13.38 7.88 0.91
N SER A 51 14.55 7.26 1.13
CA SER A 51 15.15 6.36 0.15
C SER A 51 14.64 4.93 0.38
N VAL A 52 13.91 4.38 -0.59
CA VAL A 52 13.38 3.02 -0.54
C VAL A 52 14.31 2.11 -1.36
N ASP A 53 15.51 1.91 -0.86
CA ASP A 53 16.60 1.25 -1.59
C ASP A 53 17.32 0.14 -0.80
N THR A 54 16.90 -0.13 0.43
CA THR A 54 17.50 -1.20 1.23
C THR A 54 16.84 -2.54 0.90
N SER A 55 17.61 -3.46 0.31
CA SER A 55 17.13 -4.81 -0.02
C SER A 55 17.16 -5.68 1.23
N LYS A 56 16.00 -5.86 1.86
CA LYS A 56 15.79 -6.71 3.04
C LYS A 56 14.37 -7.27 3.06
N HIS A 57 14.18 -8.36 3.78
CA HIS A 57 12.86 -8.95 4.00
C HIS A 57 12.12 -9.24 2.68
N LYS A 58 12.84 -9.66 1.66
CA LYS A 58 12.29 -9.95 0.32
C LYS A 58 11.63 -8.74 -0.33
N GLY A 59 12.09 -7.54 0.01
CA GLY A 59 11.55 -6.29 -0.53
C GLY A 59 12.58 -5.17 -0.56
N LEU A 60 12.15 -4.03 -1.08
CA LEU A 60 12.89 -2.77 -0.95
C LEU A 60 12.24 -1.97 0.17
N ILE A 61 13.06 -1.54 1.13
CA ILE A 61 12.64 -0.94 2.38
C ILE A 61 13.22 0.47 2.50
N GLY A 62 12.42 1.40 2.99
CA GLY A 62 12.89 2.73 3.36
C GLY A 62 12.31 3.13 4.71
N LYS A 63 13.17 3.64 5.60
CA LYS A 63 12.75 4.18 6.90
C LYS A 63 12.67 5.68 6.83
N GLY A 64 11.65 6.25 7.42
CA GLY A 64 11.51 7.70 7.45
C GLY A 64 10.44 8.18 8.40
N VAL A 65 10.06 9.44 8.21
CA VAL A 65 9.04 10.11 9.02
C VAL A 65 8.06 10.77 8.07
N ILE A 66 6.78 10.51 8.28
CA ILE A 66 5.68 11.17 7.55
C ILE A 66 4.76 11.79 8.60
N GLU A 67 4.50 13.10 8.47
CA GLU A 67 3.63 13.82 9.41
C GLU A 67 4.02 13.58 10.88
N GLY A 68 5.32 13.59 11.16
CA GLY A 68 5.85 13.39 12.52
C GLY A 68 5.82 11.96 13.03
N GLN A 69 5.39 10.99 12.22
CA GLN A 69 5.28 9.59 12.63
C GLN A 69 6.28 8.72 11.90
N LYS A 70 6.86 7.75 12.60
CA LYS A 70 7.80 6.79 12.02
C LYS A 70 7.08 5.87 11.03
N VAL A 71 7.70 5.69 9.87
CA VAL A 71 7.16 4.81 8.83
C VAL A 71 8.25 3.91 8.26
N ILE A 72 7.82 2.75 7.81
CA ILE A 72 8.60 1.88 6.93
C ILE A 72 7.83 1.81 5.61
N LEU A 73 8.45 2.30 4.54
CA LEU A 73 7.92 2.15 3.19
C LEU A 73 8.44 0.85 2.60
N VAL A 74 7.56 0.07 1.99
CA VAL A 74 7.88 -1.28 1.51
C VAL A 74 7.38 -1.47 0.09
N LYS A 75 8.27 -1.95 -0.78
CA LYS A 75 7.91 -2.50 -2.09
C LYS A 75 8.28 -3.98 -2.07
N PRO A 76 7.31 -4.92 -1.93
CA PRO A 76 7.62 -6.35 -1.99
C PRO A 76 8.25 -6.71 -3.34
N MET A 77 9.36 -7.44 -3.32
CA MET A 77 10.08 -7.85 -4.52
C MET A 77 9.90 -9.35 -4.82
N THR A 78 8.83 -9.92 -4.30
CA THR A 78 8.50 -11.34 -4.33
C THR A 78 7.66 -11.76 -5.53
N TYR A 79 7.35 -10.84 -6.45
CA TYR A 79 6.25 -10.91 -7.39
C TYR A 79 4.90 -10.89 -6.66
N MET A 80 3.86 -10.44 -7.37
CA MET A 80 2.57 -10.14 -6.77
C MET A 80 1.99 -11.30 -5.96
N ASN A 81 2.04 -12.50 -6.50
CA ASN A 81 1.44 -13.69 -5.88
C ASN A 81 2.06 -14.05 -4.53
N ASN A 82 3.26 -13.58 -4.24
CA ASN A 82 3.99 -13.87 -3.02
C ASN A 82 4.22 -12.63 -2.16
N SER A 83 3.41 -11.58 -2.35
CA SER A 83 3.54 -10.32 -1.58
C SER A 83 3.51 -10.54 -0.08
N GLY A 84 2.73 -11.51 0.39
CA GLY A 84 2.61 -11.85 1.81
C GLY A 84 3.91 -12.32 2.45
N GLU A 85 4.82 -12.92 1.69
CA GLU A 85 6.12 -13.35 2.24
C GLU A 85 6.93 -12.16 2.73
N CYS A 86 7.00 -11.09 1.92
CA CYS A 86 7.69 -9.86 2.29
C CYS A 86 6.99 -9.18 3.49
N ILE A 87 5.68 -8.99 3.40
CA ILE A 87 4.92 -8.29 4.43
C ILE A 87 5.04 -9.03 5.77
N ARG A 88 4.98 -10.36 5.78
CA ARG A 88 5.14 -11.14 7.00
C ARG A 88 6.50 -10.90 7.65
N GLU A 89 7.57 -10.94 6.87
CA GLU A 89 8.91 -10.70 7.41
C GLU A 89 9.06 -9.29 7.97
N VAL A 90 8.54 -8.28 7.27
CA VAL A 90 8.58 -6.88 7.73
C VAL A 90 7.81 -6.72 9.03
N MET A 91 6.59 -7.24 9.10
CA MET A 91 5.74 -7.15 10.28
C MET A 91 6.39 -7.81 11.49
N ASP A 92 6.99 -8.99 11.29
CA ASP A 92 7.66 -9.73 12.37
C ASP A 92 8.93 -9.02 12.84
N TYR A 93 9.75 -8.54 11.91
CA TYR A 93 11.01 -7.86 12.24
C TYR A 93 10.80 -6.58 13.04
N TYR A 94 9.85 -5.75 12.61
CA TYR A 94 9.56 -4.47 13.27
C TYR A 94 8.53 -4.61 14.40
N LYS A 95 8.02 -5.82 14.64
CA LYS A 95 7.01 -6.10 15.68
C LYS A 95 5.81 -5.16 15.54
N ALA A 96 5.38 -4.94 14.30
CA ALA A 96 4.27 -4.07 13.99
C ALA A 96 2.94 -4.80 14.19
N ASP A 97 1.94 -4.08 14.66
CA ASP A 97 0.57 -4.59 14.72
C ASP A 97 -0.10 -4.50 13.35
N ILE A 98 -1.04 -5.38 13.08
CA ILE A 98 -1.78 -5.38 11.81
C ILE A 98 -2.53 -4.07 11.59
N ASP A 99 -2.94 -3.40 12.66
CA ASP A 99 -3.61 -2.09 12.60
C ASP A 99 -2.70 -0.98 12.06
N ASP A 100 -1.39 -1.17 12.10
CA ASP A 100 -0.41 -0.22 11.59
C ASP A 100 -0.01 -0.48 10.14
N LEU A 101 -0.59 -1.50 9.53
CA LEU A 101 -0.32 -1.85 8.13
C LEU A 101 -1.31 -1.16 7.20
N ILE A 102 -0.77 -0.45 6.21
CA ILE A 102 -1.52 0.17 5.12
C ILE A 102 -0.99 -0.42 3.82
N VAL A 103 -1.87 -1.01 3.01
CA VAL A 103 -1.48 -1.62 1.73
C VAL A 103 -2.14 -0.88 0.58
N ILE A 104 -1.34 -0.45 -0.38
CA ILE A 104 -1.77 0.26 -1.59
C ILE A 104 -1.68 -0.71 -2.76
N PHE A 105 -2.78 -0.89 -3.49
CA PHE A 105 -2.83 -1.85 -4.59
C PHE A 105 -3.91 -1.49 -5.61
N ASP A 106 -3.81 -2.11 -6.79
CA ASP A 106 -4.70 -1.88 -7.92
C ASP A 106 -6.08 -2.51 -7.74
N ASP A 107 -7.11 -1.80 -8.20
CA ASP A 107 -8.50 -2.26 -8.17
C ASP A 107 -9.16 -2.02 -9.54
N ILE A 108 -9.58 -3.11 -10.18
CA ILE A 108 -10.23 -3.05 -11.50
C ILE A 108 -11.69 -2.54 -11.43
N SER A 109 -12.30 -2.51 -10.26
CA SER A 109 -13.69 -2.06 -10.10
C SER A 109 -13.82 -0.53 -9.99
N LEU A 110 -12.69 0.18 -9.96
CA LEU A 110 -12.65 1.63 -9.86
C LEU A 110 -12.05 2.24 -11.12
N GLU A 111 -12.56 3.39 -11.53
CA GLU A 111 -12.00 4.13 -12.66
C GLU A 111 -10.55 4.53 -12.40
N PRO A 112 -9.72 4.69 -13.45
CA PRO A 112 -8.31 5.01 -13.30
C PRO A 112 -8.06 6.25 -12.45
N GLY A 113 -7.22 6.11 -11.43
CA GLY A 113 -6.86 7.18 -10.51
C GLY A 113 -7.85 7.41 -9.38
N ARG A 114 -8.97 6.71 -9.35
CA ARG A 114 -9.94 6.82 -8.27
C ARG A 114 -9.53 5.97 -7.08
N LEU A 115 -9.81 6.45 -5.86
CA LEU A 115 -9.42 5.76 -4.64
C LEU A 115 -10.63 5.19 -3.88
N ARG A 116 -10.38 4.10 -3.17
CA ARG A 116 -11.30 3.58 -2.17
C ARG A 116 -10.52 3.04 -0.98
N LEU A 117 -10.76 3.62 0.18
CA LEU A 117 -10.13 3.21 1.43
C LEU A 117 -11.05 2.25 2.17
N ARG A 118 -10.44 1.21 2.78
CA ARG A 118 -11.18 0.22 3.58
C ARG A 118 -10.34 -0.17 4.81
N PRO A 119 -10.97 -0.39 5.98
CA PRO A 119 -10.26 -0.85 7.18
C PRO A 119 -9.96 -2.35 7.15
N LYS A 120 -10.68 -3.11 6.34
CA LYS A 120 -10.59 -4.57 6.25
C LYS A 120 -11.29 -5.05 4.97
N GLY A 121 -11.17 -6.30 4.65
CA GLY A 121 -11.93 -6.91 3.56
C GLY A 121 -11.25 -8.12 2.95
N SER A 122 -12.00 -8.83 2.11
CA SER A 122 -11.50 -9.98 1.36
C SER A 122 -10.50 -9.55 0.28
N ALA A 123 -9.89 -10.52 -0.36
CA ALA A 123 -8.96 -10.27 -1.46
C ALA A 123 -9.64 -9.79 -2.74
N GLY A 124 -10.93 -10.09 -2.94
CA GLY A 124 -11.66 -9.66 -4.13
C GLY A 124 -11.03 -10.14 -5.44
N GLY A 125 -10.34 -11.26 -5.44
CA GLY A 125 -9.63 -11.79 -6.60
C GLY A 125 -8.21 -11.26 -6.79
N HIS A 126 -7.75 -10.32 -5.95
CA HIS A 126 -6.39 -9.78 -6.04
C HIS A 126 -5.39 -10.73 -5.39
N ASN A 127 -4.46 -11.28 -6.18
CA ASN A 127 -3.53 -12.32 -5.70
C ASN A 127 -2.56 -11.80 -4.64
N GLY A 128 -2.12 -10.55 -4.73
CA GLY A 128 -1.24 -9.97 -3.71
C GLY A 128 -1.92 -9.86 -2.35
N ILE A 129 -3.16 -9.40 -2.32
CA ILE A 129 -3.95 -9.30 -1.09
C ILE A 129 -4.26 -10.70 -0.54
N LYS A 130 -4.58 -11.65 -1.41
CA LYS A 130 -4.78 -13.04 -1.01
C LYS A 130 -3.55 -13.61 -0.31
N SER A 131 -2.37 -13.34 -0.85
CA SER A 131 -1.10 -13.75 -0.25
C SER A 131 -0.89 -13.13 1.13
N ILE A 132 -1.16 -11.82 1.28
CA ILE A 132 -1.01 -11.12 2.56
C ILE A 132 -1.95 -11.71 3.60
N ILE A 133 -3.22 -11.91 3.26
CA ILE A 133 -4.21 -12.51 4.18
C ILE A 133 -3.76 -13.89 4.63
N ALA A 134 -3.27 -14.72 3.70
CA ALA A 134 -2.80 -16.07 4.01
C ALA A 134 -1.60 -16.04 4.98
N HIS A 135 -0.64 -15.14 4.74
CA HIS A 135 0.57 -15.07 5.57
C HIS A 135 0.33 -14.43 6.94
N LEU A 136 -0.52 -13.40 7.02
CA LEU A 136 -0.82 -12.74 8.29
C LEU A 136 -1.92 -13.44 9.08
N GLY A 137 -2.69 -14.31 8.44
CA GLY A 137 -3.82 -15.00 9.08
C GLY A 137 -4.98 -14.07 9.42
N SER A 138 -5.08 -12.91 8.78
CA SER A 138 -6.12 -11.92 9.04
C SER A 138 -6.33 -11.02 7.84
N ASP A 139 -7.56 -10.56 7.64
CA ASP A 139 -7.92 -9.56 6.63
C ASP A 139 -8.11 -8.15 7.22
N GLN A 140 -7.74 -7.95 8.49
CA GLN A 140 -8.02 -6.75 9.28
C GLN A 140 -6.91 -5.69 9.17
N PHE A 141 -6.45 -5.41 7.97
CA PHE A 141 -5.49 -4.33 7.70
C PHE A 141 -6.10 -3.28 6.77
N LYS A 142 -5.58 -2.07 6.87
CA LYS A 142 -6.07 -0.92 6.10
C LYS A 142 -5.62 -1.00 4.65
N ARG A 143 -6.50 -0.57 3.74
CA ARG A 143 -6.27 -0.61 2.31
C ARG A 143 -6.52 0.72 1.66
N VAL A 144 -5.65 1.07 0.74
CA VAL A 144 -5.86 2.14 -0.23
C VAL A 144 -5.96 1.46 -1.59
N LYS A 145 -7.18 1.31 -2.09
CA LYS A 145 -7.44 0.74 -3.41
C LYS A 145 -7.31 1.83 -4.45
N PHE A 146 -6.49 1.57 -5.45
CA PHE A 146 -6.19 2.51 -6.53
C PHE A 146 -6.81 2.00 -7.82
N GLY A 147 -7.76 2.75 -8.37
CA GLY A 147 -8.48 2.36 -9.58
C GLY A 147 -7.59 2.29 -10.82
N VAL A 148 -7.74 1.20 -11.55
CA VAL A 148 -7.01 0.99 -12.83
C VAL A 148 -7.96 0.72 -13.99
N GLY A 149 -9.26 0.67 -13.73
CA GLY A 149 -10.28 0.42 -14.73
C GLY A 149 -10.55 -1.06 -14.93
N ASP A 150 -11.78 -1.36 -15.34
CA ASP A 150 -12.20 -2.72 -15.59
C ASP A 150 -11.64 -3.23 -16.92
N LYS A 151 -11.36 -4.51 -16.97
CA LYS A 151 -10.87 -5.15 -18.20
C LYS A 151 -11.96 -5.16 -19.27
N PRO A 152 -11.60 -4.96 -20.54
CA PRO A 152 -12.55 -5.14 -21.64
C PRO A 152 -13.12 -6.56 -21.66
N LYS A 153 -14.34 -6.69 -22.12
CA LYS A 153 -15.00 -7.98 -22.25
C LYS A 153 -14.17 -8.94 -23.10
N GLY A 154 -13.95 -10.14 -22.60
CA GLY A 154 -13.17 -11.16 -23.29
C GLY A 154 -11.68 -11.13 -23.01
N TRP A 155 -11.18 -10.14 -22.29
CA TRP A 155 -9.77 -10.09 -21.89
C TRP A 155 -9.51 -10.99 -20.68
N ASP A 156 -8.33 -11.61 -20.66
CA ASP A 156 -7.82 -12.25 -19.45
C ASP A 156 -7.42 -11.19 -18.43
N LEU A 157 -7.79 -11.41 -17.18
CA LEU A 157 -7.48 -10.46 -16.09
C LEU A 157 -5.97 -10.27 -15.91
N ALA A 158 -5.19 -11.34 -15.98
CA ALA A 158 -3.73 -11.26 -15.84
C ALA A 158 -3.14 -10.38 -16.95
N ASP A 159 -3.56 -10.55 -18.18
CA ASP A 159 -3.09 -9.75 -19.31
C ASP A 159 -3.46 -8.28 -19.13
N TRP A 160 -4.65 -8.01 -18.61
CA TRP A 160 -5.12 -6.64 -18.38
C TRP A 160 -4.27 -5.92 -17.33
N VAL A 161 -4.07 -6.52 -16.16
CA VAL A 161 -3.34 -5.86 -15.07
C VAL A 161 -1.84 -5.75 -15.34
N LEU A 162 -1.29 -6.61 -16.19
CA LEU A 162 0.10 -6.54 -16.63
C LEU A 162 0.28 -5.59 -17.83
N GLY A 163 -0.80 -5.01 -18.33
CA GLY A 163 -0.76 -4.04 -19.42
C GLY A 163 -0.50 -2.63 -18.93
N ARG A 164 -0.02 -1.79 -19.87
CA ARG A 164 0.26 -0.38 -19.60
C ARG A 164 -0.97 0.47 -19.83
N PHE A 165 -1.01 1.63 -19.20
CA PHE A 165 -2.09 2.60 -19.39
C PHE A 165 -1.91 3.36 -20.72
N PRO A 166 -3.03 3.72 -21.40
CA PRO A 166 -2.97 4.69 -22.48
C PRO A 166 -2.51 6.06 -21.95
N GLU A 167 -1.79 6.81 -22.77
CA GLU A 167 -1.20 8.11 -22.38
C GLU A 167 -2.25 9.13 -21.93
N GLU A 168 -3.45 9.09 -22.49
CA GLU A 168 -4.54 10.00 -22.10
C GLU A 168 -4.97 9.86 -20.66
N LEU A 169 -4.64 8.73 -20.00
CA LEU A 169 -4.95 8.51 -18.60
C LEU A 169 -3.85 9.01 -17.65
N TYR A 170 -2.68 9.36 -18.15
CA TYR A 170 -1.56 9.79 -17.31
C TYR A 170 -1.89 10.95 -16.36
N PRO A 171 -2.62 12.00 -16.80
CA PRO A 171 -3.00 13.06 -15.86
C PRO A 171 -3.86 12.57 -14.70
N ALA A 172 -4.84 11.70 -14.97
CA ALA A 172 -5.70 11.13 -13.93
C ALA A 172 -4.91 10.23 -12.97
N LEU A 173 -3.95 9.47 -13.49
CA LEU A 173 -3.10 8.61 -12.69
C LEU A 173 -2.14 9.40 -11.80
N ARG A 174 -1.57 10.49 -12.30
CA ARG A 174 -0.71 11.37 -11.51
C ARG A 174 -1.49 12.02 -10.37
N GLU A 175 -2.70 12.50 -10.65
CA GLU A 175 -3.59 13.06 -9.63
C GLU A 175 -3.96 11.99 -8.60
N GLY A 176 -4.31 10.79 -9.06
CA GLY A 176 -4.62 9.66 -8.19
C GLY A 176 -3.45 9.29 -7.27
N THR A 177 -2.24 9.28 -7.79
CA THR A 177 -1.02 8.97 -7.02
C THR A 177 -0.81 10.00 -5.91
N LYS A 178 -0.98 11.29 -6.21
CA LYS A 178 -0.89 12.36 -5.21
C LYS A 178 -1.98 12.22 -4.15
N ARG A 179 -3.19 11.93 -4.58
CA ARG A 179 -4.31 11.69 -3.64
C ARG A 179 -4.09 10.46 -2.77
N ALA A 180 -3.49 9.42 -3.31
CA ALA A 180 -3.14 8.23 -2.53
C ALA A 180 -2.16 8.59 -1.40
N CYS A 181 -1.18 9.46 -1.66
CA CYS A 181 -0.28 9.96 -0.63
C CYS A 181 -1.02 10.75 0.44
N GLU A 182 -1.91 11.66 0.04
CA GLU A 182 -2.77 12.39 0.98
C GLU A 182 -3.66 11.46 1.80
N ALA A 183 -4.17 10.41 1.19
CA ALA A 183 -4.97 9.41 1.87
C ALA A 183 -4.19 8.67 2.94
N VAL A 184 -2.95 8.27 2.65
CA VAL A 184 -2.05 7.64 3.63
C VAL A 184 -1.80 8.60 4.79
N GLU A 185 -1.47 9.85 4.52
CA GLU A 185 -1.27 10.88 5.54
C GLU A 185 -2.51 11.04 6.42
N CYS A 186 -3.68 11.09 5.81
CA CYS A 186 -4.96 11.21 6.52
C CYS A 186 -5.22 10.00 7.42
N ILE A 187 -4.99 8.79 6.92
CA ILE A 187 -5.14 7.57 7.74
C ILE A 187 -4.24 7.63 8.97
N MET A 188 -2.99 8.06 8.80
CA MET A 188 -2.02 8.13 9.89
C MET A 188 -2.36 9.20 10.93
N THR A 189 -2.87 10.33 10.51
CA THR A 189 -3.10 11.49 11.40
C THR A 189 -4.51 11.59 11.93
N GLU A 190 -5.51 11.15 11.16
CA GLU A 190 -6.93 11.31 11.49
C GLU A 190 -7.69 9.98 11.60
N GLY A 191 -7.11 8.89 11.12
CA GLY A 191 -7.72 7.56 11.12
C GLY A 191 -8.43 7.20 9.82
N ILE A 192 -8.74 5.90 9.70
CA ILE A 192 -9.31 5.34 8.46
C ILE A 192 -10.71 5.88 8.15
N GLU A 193 -11.52 6.15 9.17
CA GLU A 193 -12.88 6.66 8.95
C GLU A 193 -12.86 8.06 8.31
N SER A 194 -12.00 8.94 8.81
CA SER A 194 -11.80 10.26 8.21
C SER A 194 -11.30 10.13 6.76
N GLY A 195 -10.35 9.22 6.53
CA GLY A 195 -9.86 8.94 5.20
C GLY A 195 -10.97 8.47 4.26
N MET A 196 -11.81 7.55 4.71
CA MET A 196 -12.94 7.07 3.92
C MET A 196 -13.89 8.21 3.55
N ASN A 197 -14.20 9.09 4.50
CA ASN A 197 -15.09 10.24 4.25
C ASN A 197 -14.49 11.22 3.24
N LYS A 198 -13.19 11.42 3.26
CA LYS A 198 -12.53 12.39 2.38
C LYS A 198 -12.20 11.85 0.99
N PHE A 199 -11.90 10.55 0.87
CA PHE A 199 -11.33 10.00 -0.37
C PHE A 199 -12.23 9.00 -1.10
N ASN A 200 -13.27 8.44 -0.48
CA ASN A 200 -14.15 7.45 -1.11
C ASN A 200 -15.26 8.05 -1.98
N GLY A 201 -15.43 9.36 -1.97
CA GLY A 201 -16.51 10.07 -2.63
C GLY A 201 -16.42 10.24 -4.13
#